data_b09fbeedeba8c0a259b0028541ee65bf
#
_entry.id   b09fbeedeba8c0a259b0028541ee65bf
#
_cell.length_a   1.000
_cell.length_b   1.000
_cell.length_c   1.000
_cell.angle_alpha   90.00
_cell.angle_beta   90.00
_cell.angle_gamma   90.00
#
_symmetry.space_group_name_H-M   'P 1'
#
loop_
_entity.id
_entity.type
_entity.pdbx_description
1 polymer ?
#
loop_
_entity_poly.entity_id
_entity_poly.type
_entity_poly.pdbx_seq_one_letter_code
_entity_poly.pdbx_strand_id
1 'polypeptide(L)'
;MKSKIIFNKQFFTLLILFSILVGCDSSQSQKIGELPAVSKHLDQSSINEGDVSLEEIIKHGRELFVVSFNTLDGAGRPEATGSNKKRLRRETPHNFNRISGPDANACSGCHTLPAIGGGGDNAANVFGLVTDISFATLEGNVGSQENEPSLIDVTNERNTLGMFGAGLVELLSREISQDLLEIVKETKIEANKTGKDVTSFLQSKGIEFGSITVKSDEFLDVSQVEGVDTDFIIKPFIQKGIIVSLREFSNTALNHHHGIQSDELFGENSDFD
;
A
#
# COMPACT_ATOMS: atom_id res chain seq x y z
N MET A 1 -75.92 -22.41 -43.88
CA MET A 1 -74.90 -23.19 -43.18
C MET A 1 -74.17 -22.28 -42.16
N LYS A 2 -74.43 -22.43 -40.87
CA LYS A 2 -73.79 -21.68 -39.79
C LYS A 2 -72.71 -22.58 -39.14
N SER A 3 -71.44 -22.30 -39.37
CA SER A 3 -70.35 -22.98 -38.72
C SER A 3 -70.18 -22.41 -37.32
N LYS A 4 -70.33 -23.25 -36.30
CA LYS A 4 -69.99 -22.90 -34.90
C LYS A 4 -68.50 -23.17 -34.64
N ILE A 5 -67.74 -22.15 -34.36
CA ILE A 5 -66.39 -22.27 -33.87
C ILE A 5 -66.51 -22.62 -32.41
N ILE A 6 -66.13 -23.85 -32.03
CA ILE A 6 -66.01 -24.29 -30.65
C ILE A 6 -64.62 -23.82 -30.14
N PHE A 7 -64.61 -22.78 -29.35
CA PHE A 7 -63.43 -22.34 -28.63
C PHE A 7 -63.13 -23.30 -27.45
N ASN A 8 -62.06 -24.03 -27.56
CA ASN A 8 -61.65 -25.02 -26.57
C ASN A 8 -61.08 -24.31 -25.34
N LYS A 9 -61.89 -24.27 -24.24
CA LYS A 9 -61.52 -23.65 -22.97
C LYS A 9 -60.23 -24.21 -22.36
N GLN A 10 -59.83 -25.40 -22.72
CA GLN A 10 -58.59 -26.02 -22.20
C GLN A 10 -57.31 -25.37 -22.77
N PHE A 11 -57.38 -24.81 -23.96
CA PHE A 11 -56.23 -24.16 -24.59
C PHE A 11 -55.91 -22.80 -23.92
N PHE A 12 -56.93 -22.11 -23.44
CA PHE A 12 -56.75 -20.81 -22.77
C PHE A 12 -56.17 -20.96 -21.34
N THR A 13 -56.52 -22.04 -20.66
CA THR A 13 -55.99 -22.33 -19.32
C THR A 13 -54.51 -22.75 -19.38
N LEU A 14 -54.09 -23.44 -20.42
CA LEU A 14 -52.69 -23.82 -20.62
C LEU A 14 -51.79 -22.63 -20.98
N LEU A 15 -52.33 -21.65 -21.75
CA LEU A 15 -51.60 -20.44 -22.10
C LEU A 15 -51.41 -19.49 -20.88
N ILE A 16 -52.38 -19.46 -19.98
CA ILE A 16 -52.29 -18.65 -18.74
C ILE A 16 -51.33 -19.29 -17.73
N LEU A 17 -51.27 -20.63 -17.65
CA LEU A 17 -50.29 -21.30 -16.79
C LEU A 17 -48.84 -21.18 -17.31
N PHE A 18 -48.64 -21.07 -18.62
CA PHE A 18 -47.31 -20.88 -19.20
C PHE A 18 -46.80 -19.43 -19.04
N SER A 19 -47.71 -18.45 -18.92
CA SER A 19 -47.35 -17.04 -18.67
C SER A 19 -46.94 -16.75 -17.23
N ILE A 20 -47.27 -17.63 -16.29
CA ILE A 20 -46.93 -17.47 -14.84
C ILE A 20 -45.53 -18.09 -14.57
N LEU A 21 -44.99 -18.94 -15.44
CA LEU A 21 -43.72 -19.59 -15.26
C LEU A 21 -42.51 -18.80 -15.85
N VAL A 22 -42.73 -17.68 -16.53
CA VAL A 22 -41.67 -16.84 -17.11
C VAL A 22 -41.39 -15.61 -16.24
N GLY A 23 -41.89 -15.56 -15.04
CA GLY A 23 -41.76 -14.40 -14.13
C GLY A 23 -40.91 -14.58 -12.90
N CYS A 24 -40.04 -15.62 -12.86
CA CYS A 24 -38.90 -15.62 -11.90
C CYS A 24 -37.63 -15.35 -12.69
N ASP A 25 -37.50 -14.11 -13.11
CA ASP A 25 -36.20 -13.53 -13.33
C ASP A 25 -35.55 -13.52 -11.94
N SER A 26 -34.55 -14.37 -11.76
CA SER A 26 -33.70 -14.32 -10.59
C SER A 26 -32.86 -13.04 -10.68
N SER A 27 -33.52 -11.90 -10.47
CA SER A 27 -32.80 -10.73 -9.98
C SER A 27 -32.19 -11.23 -8.66
N GLN A 28 -30.95 -11.60 -8.72
CA GLN A 28 -30.17 -11.74 -7.50
C GLN A 28 -30.37 -10.42 -6.77
N SER A 29 -31.17 -10.45 -5.71
CA SER A 29 -31.28 -9.31 -4.82
C SER A 29 -29.88 -9.09 -4.27
N GLN A 30 -29.19 -8.10 -4.82
CA GLN A 30 -27.90 -7.69 -4.27
C GLN A 30 -28.12 -7.40 -2.80
N LYS A 31 -27.51 -8.19 -1.96
CA LYS A 31 -27.53 -7.94 -0.54
C LYS A 31 -26.75 -6.66 -0.27
N ILE A 32 -27.25 -5.87 0.67
CA ILE A 32 -26.56 -4.65 1.10
C ILE A 32 -25.17 -5.04 1.60
N GLY A 33 -24.12 -4.41 1.04
CA GLY A 33 -22.73 -4.69 1.39
C GLY A 33 -22.00 -5.73 0.52
N GLU A 34 -22.65 -6.24 -0.55
CA GLU A 34 -22.04 -7.22 -1.47
C GLU A 34 -21.50 -6.58 -2.78
N LEU A 35 -21.23 -5.30 -2.81
CA LEU A 35 -20.57 -4.62 -3.92
C LEU A 35 -19.19 -4.14 -3.46
N PRO A 36 -18.18 -4.20 -4.34
CA PRO A 36 -16.92 -3.54 -4.07
C PRO A 36 -17.20 -2.03 -3.89
N ALA A 37 -16.49 -1.42 -2.95
CA ALA A 37 -16.61 0.01 -2.71
C ALA A 37 -15.97 0.82 -3.84
N VAL A 38 -14.97 0.25 -4.51
CA VAL A 38 -14.34 0.80 -5.72
C VAL A 38 -14.97 0.17 -6.95
N SER A 39 -15.86 0.92 -7.61
CA SER A 39 -16.60 0.43 -8.77
C SER A 39 -15.89 0.63 -10.11
N LYS A 40 -14.90 1.52 -10.18
CA LYS A 40 -14.12 1.84 -11.37
C LYS A 40 -12.64 1.83 -11.02
N HIS A 41 -11.87 1.15 -11.83
CA HIS A 41 -10.40 1.17 -11.76
C HIS A 41 -9.82 1.94 -12.94
N LEU A 42 -8.65 2.54 -12.75
CA LEU A 42 -7.86 3.14 -13.83
C LEU A 42 -6.68 2.23 -14.10
N ASP A 43 -6.55 1.80 -15.35
CA ASP A 43 -5.43 0.98 -15.77
C ASP A 43 -4.16 1.82 -15.91
N GLN A 44 -3.05 1.30 -15.45
CA GLN A 44 -1.76 1.96 -15.54
C GLN A 44 -1.35 2.22 -16.99
N SER A 45 -1.70 1.34 -17.93
CA SER A 45 -1.46 1.53 -19.36
C SER A 45 -2.16 2.79 -19.87
N SER A 46 -3.45 2.96 -19.59
CA SER A 46 -4.24 4.14 -20.01
C SER A 46 -3.67 5.45 -19.42
N ILE A 47 -3.14 5.39 -18.19
CA ILE A 47 -2.47 6.54 -17.58
C ILE A 47 -1.16 6.86 -18.32
N ASN A 48 -0.36 5.85 -18.64
CA ASN A 48 0.94 6.02 -19.31
C ASN A 48 0.78 6.49 -20.76
N GLU A 49 -0.28 6.07 -21.45
CA GLU A 49 -0.61 6.45 -22.82
C GLU A 49 -1.24 7.84 -22.89
N GLY A 50 -1.64 8.42 -21.76
CA GLY A 50 -2.25 9.73 -21.68
C GLY A 50 -3.74 9.76 -22.01
N ASP A 51 -4.39 8.62 -22.02
CA ASP A 51 -5.83 8.49 -22.29
C ASP A 51 -6.70 8.98 -21.12
N VAL A 52 -6.09 9.11 -19.94
CA VAL A 52 -6.75 9.59 -18.72
C VAL A 52 -6.20 10.98 -18.38
N SER A 53 -7.09 11.93 -18.21
CA SER A 53 -6.72 13.29 -17.84
C SER A 53 -6.15 13.36 -16.40
N LEU A 54 -5.28 14.34 -16.15
CA LEU A 54 -4.75 14.58 -14.81
C LEU A 54 -5.88 14.84 -13.79
N GLU A 55 -6.96 15.50 -14.20
CA GLU A 55 -8.12 15.76 -13.35
C GLU A 55 -8.80 14.45 -12.92
N GLU A 56 -8.99 13.51 -13.86
CA GLU A 56 -9.55 12.20 -13.55
C GLU A 56 -8.64 11.39 -12.63
N ILE A 57 -7.32 11.43 -12.85
CA ILE A 57 -6.34 10.75 -11.99
C ILE A 57 -6.44 11.30 -10.56
N ILE A 58 -6.45 12.63 -10.40
CA ILE A 58 -6.56 13.28 -9.08
C ILE A 58 -7.89 12.93 -8.42
N LYS A 59 -8.98 12.99 -9.18
CA LYS A 59 -10.32 12.64 -8.67
C LYS A 59 -10.37 11.20 -8.20
N HIS A 60 -9.88 10.28 -9.03
CA HIS A 60 -9.86 8.86 -8.69
C HIS A 60 -8.96 8.58 -7.48
N GLY A 61 -7.77 9.20 -7.42
CA GLY A 61 -6.89 9.09 -6.27
C GLY A 61 -7.55 9.59 -4.97
N ARG A 62 -8.33 10.69 -5.05
CA ARG A 62 -9.13 11.15 -3.91
C ARG A 62 -10.22 10.15 -3.52
N GLU A 63 -10.91 9.55 -4.49
CA GLU A 63 -11.91 8.52 -4.24
C GLU A 63 -11.29 7.33 -3.51
N LEU A 64 -10.14 6.84 -3.97
CA LEU A 64 -9.39 5.75 -3.31
C LEU A 64 -8.93 6.12 -1.89
N PHE A 65 -8.61 7.37 -1.64
CA PHE A 65 -8.17 7.82 -0.32
C PHE A 65 -9.30 7.87 0.70
N VAL A 66 -10.53 8.13 0.26
CA VAL A 66 -11.70 8.30 1.16
C VAL A 66 -12.62 7.10 1.20
N VAL A 67 -12.53 6.20 0.26
CA VAL A 67 -13.39 5.01 0.21
C VAL A 67 -13.13 4.10 1.40
N SER A 68 -14.18 3.53 1.94
CA SER A 68 -14.06 2.45 2.92
C SER A 68 -14.01 1.12 2.19
N PHE A 69 -12.80 0.62 2.00
CA PHE A 69 -12.55 -0.68 1.36
C PHE A 69 -13.26 -1.81 2.12
N ASN A 70 -13.74 -2.77 1.38
CA ASN A 70 -14.33 -3.99 1.92
C ASN A 70 -13.65 -5.24 1.34
N THR A 71 -14.11 -6.41 1.73
CA THR A 71 -13.52 -7.69 1.29
C THR A 71 -13.61 -7.93 -0.21
N LEU A 72 -14.55 -7.31 -0.91
CA LEU A 72 -14.67 -7.39 -2.37
C LEU A 72 -13.70 -6.47 -3.10
N ASP A 73 -13.12 -5.48 -2.39
CA ASP A 73 -12.00 -4.68 -2.86
C ASP A 73 -10.65 -5.35 -2.52
N GLY A 74 -10.65 -6.52 -1.90
CA GLY A 74 -9.46 -7.18 -1.41
C GLY A 74 -9.02 -6.73 -0.02
N ALA A 75 -9.81 -5.94 0.70
CA ALA A 75 -9.48 -5.52 2.05
C ALA A 75 -9.71 -6.65 3.06
N GLY A 76 -8.89 -6.63 4.09
CA GLY A 76 -8.89 -7.71 5.08
C GLY A 76 -7.97 -8.85 4.64
N ARG A 77 -7.64 -9.70 5.62
CA ARG A 77 -6.90 -10.92 5.31
C ARG A 77 -7.86 -12.08 5.34
N PRO A 78 -7.94 -12.87 4.28
CA PRO A 78 -8.51 -14.20 4.38
C PRO A 78 -7.89 -14.90 5.60
N GLU A 79 -8.69 -15.65 6.31
CA GLU A 79 -8.28 -16.39 7.50
C GLU A 79 -7.79 -15.54 8.70
N ALA A 80 -7.72 -14.20 8.59
CA ALA A 80 -7.25 -13.33 9.66
C ALA A 80 -8.37 -12.82 10.58
N THR A 81 -9.59 -12.69 10.06
CA THR A 81 -10.73 -12.15 10.81
C THR A 81 -11.87 -13.15 10.82
N GLY A 82 -12.28 -13.59 12.01
CA GLY A 82 -13.36 -14.56 12.17
C GLY A 82 -13.04 -16.00 11.74
N SER A 83 -11.79 -16.28 11.37
CA SER A 83 -11.31 -17.61 11.04
C SER A 83 -10.74 -18.30 12.28
N ASN A 84 -11.02 -19.61 12.42
CA ASN A 84 -10.39 -20.44 13.44
C ASN A 84 -9.03 -20.99 13.01
N LYS A 85 -8.55 -20.60 11.85
CA LYS A 85 -7.27 -21.06 11.32
C LYS A 85 -6.13 -20.20 11.84
N LYS A 86 -5.03 -20.85 12.19
CA LYS A 86 -3.81 -20.17 12.60
C LYS A 86 -3.23 -19.43 11.39
N ARG A 87 -2.94 -18.13 11.58
CA ARG A 87 -2.27 -17.32 10.56
C ARG A 87 -0.88 -17.88 10.28
N LEU A 88 -0.61 -18.19 9.02
CA LEU A 88 0.71 -18.60 8.58
C LEU A 88 1.60 -17.36 8.40
N ARG A 89 2.87 -17.51 8.78
CA ARG A 89 3.88 -16.49 8.53
C ARG A 89 4.26 -16.53 7.06
N ARG A 90 4.32 -15.36 6.43
CA ARG A 90 4.80 -15.21 5.05
C ARG A 90 6.29 -14.89 5.03
N GLU A 91 6.97 -15.32 3.99
CA GLU A 91 8.36 -14.97 3.74
C GLU A 91 8.48 -13.55 3.16
N THR A 92 9.63 -12.91 3.35
CA THR A 92 9.95 -11.64 2.70
C THR A 92 10.03 -11.86 1.17
N PRO A 93 9.45 -10.98 0.33
CA PRO A 93 8.85 -9.69 0.63
C PRO A 93 7.37 -9.72 1.03
N HIS A 94 6.75 -10.86 1.08
CA HIS A 94 5.32 -11.03 1.27
C HIS A 94 4.91 -11.08 2.76
N ASN A 95 5.82 -10.77 3.65
CA ASN A 95 5.53 -10.77 5.07
C ASN A 95 4.63 -9.59 5.45
N PHE A 96 3.65 -9.89 6.25
CA PHE A 96 2.83 -8.88 6.90
C PHE A 96 3.28 -8.74 8.36
N ASN A 97 3.82 -7.58 8.68
CA ASN A 97 4.49 -7.35 9.95
C ASN A 97 3.56 -6.88 11.07
N ARG A 98 2.24 -6.97 10.89
CA ARG A 98 1.29 -6.61 11.93
C ARG A 98 0.77 -7.82 12.66
N ILE A 99 0.77 -7.72 13.98
CA ILE A 99 0.21 -8.75 14.85
C ILE A 99 -1.31 -8.73 14.79
N SER A 100 -1.91 -7.53 14.77
CA SER A 100 -3.35 -7.29 14.91
C SER A 100 -4.15 -7.35 13.60
N GLY A 101 -3.56 -7.64 12.46
CA GLY A 101 -4.25 -7.54 11.18
C GLY A 101 -4.52 -6.10 10.73
N PRO A 102 -5.35 -5.89 9.71
CA PRO A 102 -5.73 -4.55 9.23
C PRO A 102 -6.36 -3.72 10.34
N ASP A 103 -5.99 -2.43 10.43
CA ASP A 103 -6.45 -1.52 11.47
C ASP A 103 -7.32 -0.37 10.95
N ALA A 104 -7.42 -0.25 9.64
CA ALA A 104 -8.26 0.74 8.99
C ALA A 104 -8.83 0.17 7.70
N ASN A 105 -9.98 0.69 7.29
CA ASN A 105 -10.58 0.40 5.99
C ASN A 105 -10.58 1.60 5.04
N ALA A 106 -10.12 2.76 5.49
CA ALA A 106 -9.98 3.97 4.69
C ALA A 106 -8.76 4.78 5.13
N CYS A 107 -7.99 5.34 4.19
CA CYS A 107 -6.88 6.24 4.51
C CYS A 107 -7.37 7.47 5.28
N SER A 108 -8.50 8.04 4.84
CA SER A 108 -9.15 9.17 5.50
C SER A 108 -9.71 8.83 6.90
N GLY A 109 -9.75 7.58 7.31
CA GLY A 109 -10.11 7.19 8.67
C GLY A 109 -9.12 7.70 9.72
N CYS A 110 -7.84 7.81 9.34
CA CYS A 110 -6.77 8.31 10.20
C CYS A 110 -6.24 9.68 9.75
N HIS A 111 -6.17 9.95 8.44
CA HIS A 111 -5.62 11.18 7.86
C HIS A 111 -6.71 12.23 7.62
N THR A 112 -7.18 12.90 8.67
CA THR A 112 -8.39 13.78 8.62
C THR A 112 -8.20 15.19 9.15
N LEU A 113 -7.14 15.51 9.89
CA LEU A 113 -6.99 16.79 10.57
C LEU A 113 -5.92 17.69 9.93
N PRO A 114 -6.22 18.94 9.62
CA PRO A 114 -7.52 19.64 9.75
C PRO A 114 -8.50 19.32 8.62
N ALA A 115 -8.08 18.53 7.63
CA ALA A 115 -8.88 18.09 6.49
C ALA A 115 -8.37 16.72 5.99
N ILE A 116 -9.11 16.10 5.08
CA ILE A 116 -8.71 14.84 4.42
C ILE A 116 -7.31 14.98 3.82
N GLY A 117 -6.41 14.04 4.17
CA GLY A 117 -4.98 14.08 3.84
C GLY A 117 -4.11 14.77 4.89
N GLY A 118 -4.71 15.28 5.97
CA GLY A 118 -3.98 15.83 7.11
C GLY A 118 -3.43 14.75 8.04
N GLY A 119 -3.10 15.15 9.26
CA GLY A 119 -2.75 14.24 10.34
C GLY A 119 -3.96 13.63 11.02
N GLY A 120 -3.78 13.06 12.18
CA GLY A 120 -4.87 12.52 13.00
C GLY A 120 -4.47 12.32 14.46
N ASP A 121 -5.46 12.22 15.32
CA ASP A 121 -5.29 11.96 16.75
C ASP A 121 -5.20 10.45 17.07
N ASN A 122 -5.46 9.61 16.10
CA ASN A 122 -5.42 8.17 16.29
C ASN A 122 -3.98 7.70 16.33
N ALA A 123 -3.55 7.24 17.49
CA ALA A 123 -2.30 6.51 17.63
C ALA A 123 -2.49 5.14 16.95
N ALA A 124 -1.80 4.91 15.85
CA ALA A 124 -1.64 3.57 15.32
C ALA A 124 -0.49 2.91 16.05
N ASN A 125 -0.69 1.71 16.59
CA ASN A 125 0.38 0.91 17.10
C ASN A 125 1.25 0.42 15.95
N VAL A 126 2.40 1.02 15.78
CA VAL A 126 3.41 0.57 14.83
C VAL A 126 4.25 -0.48 15.51
N PHE A 127 4.09 -1.68 15.04
CA PHE A 127 4.86 -2.80 15.53
C PHE A 127 6.28 -2.72 14.99
N GLY A 128 7.26 -2.84 15.88
CA GLY A 128 8.64 -2.97 15.48
C GLY A 128 8.80 -4.15 14.51
N LEU A 129 9.79 -4.06 13.66
CA LEU A 129 10.17 -5.14 12.72
C LEU A 129 10.78 -6.32 13.50
N VAL A 130 9.98 -6.92 14.37
CA VAL A 130 10.38 -8.13 15.07
C VAL A 130 10.15 -9.30 14.13
N THR A 131 11.21 -9.99 13.78
CA THR A 131 11.14 -11.12 12.84
C THR A 131 10.49 -12.35 13.44
N ASP A 132 10.42 -12.44 14.77
CA ASP A 132 9.73 -13.49 15.48
C ASP A 132 8.84 -12.91 16.58
N ILE A 133 7.55 -12.97 16.36
CA ILE A 133 6.50 -12.52 17.27
C ILE A 133 5.59 -13.68 17.68
N SER A 134 6.17 -14.88 17.75
CA SER A 134 5.44 -16.10 18.15
C SER A 134 4.84 -16.00 19.54
N PHE A 135 5.35 -15.11 20.38
CA PHE A 135 4.87 -14.82 21.72
C PHE A 135 3.63 -13.91 21.76
N ALA A 136 3.34 -13.17 20.69
CA ALA A 136 2.26 -12.21 20.70
C ALA A 136 0.97 -12.84 20.17
N THR A 137 -0.09 -12.79 20.95
CA THR A 137 -1.43 -13.15 20.51
C THR A 137 -2.14 -11.94 19.91
N LEU A 138 -3.15 -12.19 19.06
CA LEU A 138 -4.01 -11.13 18.50
C LEU A 138 -4.71 -10.28 19.57
N GLU A 139 -4.89 -10.81 20.76
CA GLU A 139 -5.58 -10.17 21.88
C GLU A 139 -4.62 -9.35 22.76
N GLY A 140 -3.37 -9.26 22.38
CA GLY A 140 -2.36 -8.53 23.16
C GLY A 140 -2.02 -9.20 24.49
N ASN A 141 -2.49 -10.40 24.73
CA ASN A 141 -2.07 -11.22 25.87
C ASN A 141 -0.65 -11.70 25.60
N VAL A 142 0.22 -11.15 26.33
CA VAL A 142 1.61 -11.52 26.34
C VAL A 142 1.77 -12.73 27.23
N GLY A 143 2.64 -13.61 26.79
CA GLY A 143 2.91 -14.86 27.46
C GLY A 143 2.97 -14.73 28.97
N SER A 144 2.45 -15.71 29.63
CA SER A 144 2.33 -15.77 31.10
C SER A 144 3.67 -16.00 31.82
N GLN A 145 4.79 -15.83 31.12
CA GLN A 145 6.11 -16.02 31.72
C GLN A 145 6.78 -14.68 32.03
N GLU A 146 7.32 -14.59 33.22
CA GLU A 146 7.86 -13.38 33.86
C GLU A 146 9.04 -12.71 33.12
N ASN A 147 9.53 -13.32 32.04
CA ASN A 147 10.67 -12.83 31.23
C ASN A 147 10.33 -12.73 29.71
N GLU A 148 9.09 -12.88 29.30
CA GLU A 148 8.72 -12.69 27.90
C GLU A 148 8.43 -11.21 27.63
N PRO A 149 8.95 -10.64 26.54
CA PRO A 149 8.68 -9.25 26.18
C PRO A 149 7.18 -9.01 25.98
N SER A 150 6.71 -7.93 26.54
CA SER A 150 5.32 -7.53 26.38
C SER A 150 5.09 -6.89 25.00
N LEU A 151 3.83 -6.83 24.56
CA LEU A 151 3.51 -6.14 23.32
C LEU A 151 4.01 -4.69 23.34
N ILE A 152 3.97 -4.03 24.49
CA ILE A 152 4.43 -2.65 24.67
C ILE A 152 5.96 -2.54 24.51
N ASP A 153 6.71 -3.59 24.80
CA ASP A 153 8.17 -3.61 24.65
C ASP A 153 8.61 -3.69 23.18
N VAL A 154 7.73 -4.19 22.30
CA VAL A 154 8.02 -4.40 20.88
C VAL A 154 7.20 -3.51 19.97
N THR A 155 6.30 -2.70 20.53
CA THR A 155 5.45 -1.76 19.77
C THR A 155 5.81 -0.33 20.08
N ASN A 156 5.44 0.56 19.19
CA ASN A 156 5.64 1.98 19.36
C ASN A 156 4.40 2.71 18.84
N GLU A 157 3.76 3.47 19.72
CA GLU A 157 2.62 4.29 19.35
C GLU A 157 3.07 5.44 18.44
N ARG A 158 2.34 5.66 17.35
CA ARG A 158 2.58 6.71 16.39
C ARG A 158 1.31 7.45 16.07
N ASN A 159 1.38 8.76 16.16
CA ASN A 159 0.32 9.60 15.64
C ASN A 159 0.38 9.63 14.11
N THR A 160 -0.78 9.76 13.49
CA THR A 160 -0.92 9.88 12.05
C THR A 160 -0.30 11.17 11.56
N LEU A 161 0.67 11.09 10.67
CA LEU A 161 1.33 12.25 10.06
C LEU A 161 0.48 12.86 8.95
N GLY A 162 0.59 14.18 8.76
CA GLY A 162 -0.03 14.86 7.62
C GLY A 162 0.60 14.43 6.29
N MET A 163 -0.25 14.23 5.27
CA MET A 163 0.17 13.86 3.92
C MET A 163 0.26 15.07 2.98
N PHE A 164 -0.11 16.27 3.45
CA PHE A 164 -0.04 17.48 2.63
C PHE A 164 1.39 17.76 2.21
N GLY A 165 1.59 17.97 0.90
CA GLY A 165 2.90 18.27 0.35
C GLY A 165 3.84 17.06 0.20
N ALA A 166 3.40 15.83 0.47
CA ALA A 166 4.23 14.64 0.38
C ALA A 166 4.86 14.45 -1.03
N GLY A 167 4.13 14.82 -2.10
CA GLY A 167 4.68 14.82 -3.46
C GLY A 167 5.86 15.77 -3.64
N LEU A 168 5.83 16.95 -3.01
CA LEU A 168 6.95 17.89 -3.05
C LEU A 168 8.15 17.37 -2.27
N VAL A 169 7.91 16.67 -1.16
CA VAL A 169 8.97 16.01 -0.38
C VAL A 169 9.64 14.92 -1.23
N GLU A 170 8.86 14.11 -1.96
CA GLU A 170 9.43 13.11 -2.88
C GLU A 170 10.27 13.75 -3.98
N LEU A 171 9.78 14.82 -4.62
CA LEU A 171 10.53 15.52 -5.66
C LEU A 171 11.86 16.07 -5.14
N LEU A 172 11.83 16.74 -3.98
CA LEU A 172 13.04 17.25 -3.35
C LEU A 172 14.04 16.13 -3.01
N SER A 173 13.54 15.01 -2.48
CA SER A 173 14.37 13.84 -2.16
C SER A 173 15.04 13.25 -3.40
N ARG A 174 14.32 13.19 -4.51
CA ARG A 174 14.87 12.75 -5.80
C ARG A 174 15.95 13.69 -6.31
N GLU A 175 15.73 15.00 -6.24
CA GLU A 175 16.74 15.98 -6.66
C GLU A 175 18.01 15.86 -5.81
N ILE A 176 17.88 15.78 -4.48
CA ILE A 176 19.06 15.63 -3.60
C ILE A 176 19.79 14.32 -3.94
N SER A 177 19.07 13.22 -4.09
CA SER A 177 19.68 11.93 -4.46
C SER A 177 20.44 12.00 -5.78
N GLN A 178 19.88 12.68 -6.79
CA GLN A 178 20.54 12.89 -8.08
C GLN A 178 21.81 13.72 -7.94
N ASP A 179 21.76 14.81 -7.17
CA ASP A 179 22.93 15.65 -6.90
C ASP A 179 24.06 14.84 -6.24
N LEU A 180 23.73 14.03 -5.22
CA LEU A 180 24.72 13.19 -4.54
C LEU A 180 25.31 12.12 -5.44
N LEU A 181 24.49 11.45 -6.23
CA LEU A 181 24.96 10.43 -7.20
C LEU A 181 25.84 11.03 -8.30
N GLU A 182 25.56 12.25 -8.75
CA GLU A 182 26.42 12.92 -9.74
C GLU A 182 27.79 13.28 -9.14
N ILE A 183 27.86 13.74 -7.87
CA ILE A 183 29.13 13.96 -7.16
C ILE A 183 29.93 12.66 -7.08
N VAL A 184 29.28 11.54 -6.71
CA VAL A 184 29.94 10.22 -6.68
C VAL A 184 30.51 9.85 -8.05
N LYS A 185 29.72 10.03 -9.09
CA LYS A 185 30.12 9.73 -10.48
C LYS A 185 31.29 10.59 -10.93
N GLU A 186 31.23 11.91 -10.69
CA GLU A 186 32.30 12.83 -11.05
C GLU A 186 33.61 12.51 -10.31
N THR A 187 33.52 12.18 -9.02
CA THR A 187 34.64 11.78 -8.19
C THR A 187 35.32 10.51 -8.75
N LYS A 188 34.52 9.51 -9.16
CA LYS A 188 35.04 8.30 -9.81
C LYS A 188 35.76 8.61 -11.13
N ILE A 189 35.18 9.48 -11.96
CA ILE A 189 35.77 9.88 -13.22
C ILE A 189 37.15 10.57 -12.98
N GLU A 190 37.20 11.47 -11.99
CA GLU A 190 38.44 12.18 -11.68
C GLU A 190 39.52 11.26 -11.09
N ALA A 191 39.18 10.35 -10.21
CA ALA A 191 40.07 9.34 -9.64
C ALA A 191 40.66 8.46 -10.76
N ASN A 192 39.83 7.96 -11.67
CA ASN A 192 40.25 7.15 -12.80
C ASN A 192 41.18 7.93 -13.79
N LYS A 193 40.85 9.19 -14.02
CA LYS A 193 41.67 10.04 -14.91
C LYS A 193 43.04 10.37 -14.33
N THR A 194 43.10 10.58 -13.01
CA THR A 194 44.33 11.00 -12.35
C THR A 194 45.18 9.83 -11.83
N GLY A 195 44.57 8.66 -11.64
CA GLY A 195 45.21 7.50 -11.00
C GLY A 195 45.54 7.75 -9.52
N LYS A 196 44.85 8.70 -8.87
CA LYS A 196 45.05 9.10 -7.48
C LYS A 196 43.76 9.02 -6.68
N ASP A 197 43.90 8.96 -5.37
CA ASP A 197 42.79 9.13 -4.46
C ASP A 197 42.17 10.52 -4.63
N VAL A 198 40.85 10.59 -4.78
CA VAL A 198 40.08 11.84 -4.89
C VAL A 198 39.01 11.86 -3.83
N THR A 199 38.96 12.96 -3.07
CA THR A 199 37.92 13.18 -2.05
C THR A 199 37.00 14.31 -2.51
N SER A 200 35.70 14.08 -2.41
CA SER A 200 34.67 15.09 -2.69
C SER A 200 33.70 15.24 -1.52
N PHE A 201 33.32 16.48 -1.26
CA PHE A 201 32.25 16.75 -0.29
C PHE A 201 30.89 16.48 -0.92
N LEU A 202 30.02 15.85 -0.16
CA LEU A 202 28.65 15.60 -0.53
C LEU A 202 27.80 16.76 -0.05
N GLN A 203 27.25 17.53 -0.97
CA GLN A 203 26.39 18.67 -0.67
C GLN A 203 25.29 18.80 -1.71
N SER A 204 24.07 19.04 -1.26
CA SER A 204 22.92 19.36 -2.12
C SER A 204 21.99 20.32 -1.42
N LYS A 205 21.45 21.33 -2.14
CA LYS A 205 20.46 22.31 -1.63
C LYS A 205 20.89 23.02 -0.33
N GLY A 206 22.21 23.16 -0.11
CA GLY A 206 22.75 23.78 1.12
C GLY A 206 22.82 22.82 2.31
N ILE A 207 22.57 21.54 2.11
CA ILE A 207 22.69 20.49 3.14
C ILE A 207 23.98 19.71 2.86
N GLU A 208 24.76 19.49 3.90
CA GLU A 208 26.01 18.71 3.85
C GLU A 208 25.73 17.26 4.28
N PHE A 209 26.32 16.31 3.55
CA PHE A 209 26.21 14.88 3.77
C PHE A 209 27.58 14.22 4.02
N GLY A 210 28.53 14.98 4.52
CA GLY A 210 29.91 14.53 4.73
C GLY A 210 30.73 14.46 3.45
N SER A 211 31.55 13.43 3.29
CA SER A 211 32.42 13.26 2.13
C SER A 211 32.60 11.81 1.73
N ILE A 212 33.00 11.63 0.47
CA ILE A 212 33.45 10.34 -0.10
C ILE A 212 34.89 10.44 -0.55
N THR A 213 35.59 9.33 -0.55
CA THR A 213 36.90 9.22 -1.20
C THR A 213 36.91 8.04 -2.16
N VAL A 214 37.19 8.30 -3.43
CA VAL A 214 37.46 7.24 -4.39
C VAL A 214 38.98 7.01 -4.45
N LYS A 215 39.37 5.80 -4.10
CA LYS A 215 40.78 5.39 -4.08
C LYS A 215 41.28 5.12 -5.50
N SER A 216 42.61 5.16 -5.67
CA SER A 216 43.27 4.86 -6.95
C SER A 216 43.03 3.43 -7.46
N ASP A 217 42.56 2.52 -6.61
CA ASP A 217 42.14 1.16 -6.93
C ASP A 217 40.61 1.03 -7.15
N GLU A 218 39.94 2.17 -7.36
CA GLU A 218 38.46 2.29 -7.53
C GLU A 218 37.62 2.01 -6.30
N PHE A 219 38.22 1.70 -5.15
CA PHE A 219 37.46 1.52 -3.91
C PHE A 219 36.78 2.84 -3.50
N LEU A 220 35.48 2.77 -3.22
CA LEU A 220 34.69 3.90 -2.73
C LEU A 220 34.63 3.84 -1.20
N ASP A 221 35.35 4.76 -0.56
CA ASP A 221 35.31 4.95 0.89
C ASP A 221 34.16 5.89 1.24
N VAL A 222 33.20 5.36 1.96
CA VAL A 222 31.98 6.06 2.43
C VAL A 222 31.97 6.27 3.95
N SER A 223 33.11 6.07 4.61
CA SER A 223 33.21 6.14 6.07
C SER A 223 32.93 7.53 6.66
N GLN A 224 32.95 8.56 5.83
CA GLN A 224 32.66 9.94 6.23
C GLN A 224 31.32 10.43 5.68
N VAL A 225 30.44 9.54 5.22
CA VAL A 225 29.09 9.88 4.80
C VAL A 225 28.20 10.02 6.02
N GLU A 226 27.41 11.09 6.05
CA GLU A 226 26.51 11.43 7.14
C GLU A 226 25.10 11.76 6.62
N GLY A 227 24.07 11.40 7.35
CA GLY A 227 22.68 11.77 7.07
C GLY A 227 22.02 11.10 5.86
N VAL A 228 22.71 10.22 5.15
CA VAL A 228 22.21 9.41 4.06
C VAL A 228 22.85 8.02 4.08
N ASP A 229 22.13 7.03 3.57
CA ASP A 229 22.68 5.67 3.42
C ASP A 229 23.78 5.64 2.34
N THR A 230 24.57 4.57 2.34
CA THR A 230 25.70 4.41 1.40
C THR A 230 25.29 4.19 -0.06
N ASP A 231 23.98 4.08 -0.33
CA ASP A 231 23.41 4.11 -1.68
C ASP A 231 23.15 5.55 -2.20
N PHE A 232 23.34 6.56 -1.34
CA PHE A 232 23.12 7.98 -1.62
C PHE A 232 21.69 8.34 -2.01
N ILE A 233 20.74 7.50 -1.66
CA ILE A 233 19.31 7.71 -1.94
C ILE A 233 18.61 8.25 -0.69
N ILE A 234 17.98 9.41 -0.83
CA ILE A 234 17.12 9.95 0.23
C ILE A 234 15.82 9.19 0.28
N LYS A 235 15.47 8.67 1.43
CA LYS A 235 14.27 7.86 1.70
C LYS A 235 13.35 8.62 2.66
N PRO A 236 12.47 9.49 2.17
CA PRO A 236 11.76 10.45 3.02
C PRO A 236 10.55 9.86 3.76
N PHE A 237 10.10 8.67 3.39
CA PHE A 237 8.86 8.11 3.91
C PHE A 237 9.09 7.03 4.95
N ILE A 238 8.08 6.84 5.77
CA ILE A 238 8.08 6.06 7.01
C ILE A 238 9.08 6.64 8.02
N GLN A 239 8.80 6.41 9.28
CA GLN A 239 9.50 7.03 10.40
C GLN A 239 11.02 6.85 10.40
N LYS A 240 11.52 5.74 9.89
CA LYS A 240 12.96 5.46 9.83
C LYS A 240 13.61 5.85 8.51
N GLY A 241 12.84 6.45 7.57
CA GLY A 241 13.36 6.80 6.26
C GLY A 241 13.79 5.56 5.48
N ILE A 242 12.86 4.68 5.15
CA ILE A 242 13.15 3.43 4.44
C ILE A 242 12.44 3.31 3.09
N ILE A 243 11.52 4.21 2.79
CA ILE A 243 10.74 4.21 1.53
C ILE A 243 11.06 5.45 0.71
N VAL A 244 11.33 5.23 -0.57
CA VAL A 244 11.80 6.26 -1.51
C VAL A 244 10.66 7.04 -2.15
N SER A 245 9.52 6.39 -2.43
CA SER A 245 8.45 6.95 -3.24
C SER A 245 7.08 6.81 -2.60
N LEU A 246 6.16 7.70 -2.96
CA LEU A 246 4.75 7.59 -2.58
C LEU A 246 4.08 6.36 -3.18
N ARG A 247 4.54 5.89 -4.33
CA ARG A 247 4.02 4.66 -4.95
C ARG A 247 4.32 3.45 -4.07
N GLU A 248 5.56 3.28 -3.68
CA GLU A 248 5.99 2.21 -2.76
C GLU A 248 5.31 2.33 -1.40
N PHE A 249 5.25 3.58 -0.87
CA PHE A 249 4.54 3.87 0.36
C PHE A 249 3.07 3.46 0.30
N SER A 250 2.37 3.79 -0.80
CA SER A 250 0.96 3.46 -0.97
C SER A 250 0.71 1.95 -1.03
N ASN A 251 1.55 1.20 -1.77
CA ASN A 251 1.47 -0.27 -1.82
C ASN A 251 1.68 -0.89 -0.44
N THR A 252 2.68 -0.38 0.29
CA THR A 252 2.97 -0.84 1.65
C THR A 252 1.82 -0.50 2.61
N ALA A 253 1.28 0.72 2.52
CA ALA A 253 0.18 1.18 3.37
C ALA A 253 -1.12 0.40 3.09
N LEU A 254 -1.45 0.14 1.83
CA LEU A 254 -2.61 -0.68 1.44
C LEU A 254 -2.53 -2.07 2.05
N ASN A 255 -1.38 -2.71 1.98
CA ASN A 255 -1.18 -4.01 2.61
C ASN A 255 -1.19 -3.91 4.14
N HIS A 256 -0.49 -2.91 4.70
CA HIS A 256 -0.28 -2.79 6.14
C HIS A 256 -1.57 -2.44 6.89
N HIS A 257 -2.32 -1.45 6.38
CA HIS A 257 -3.50 -0.92 7.07
C HIS A 257 -4.80 -1.56 6.61
N HIS A 258 -4.88 -1.99 5.36
CA HIS A 258 -6.11 -2.52 4.77
C HIS A 258 -6.04 -4.01 4.45
N GLY A 259 -4.85 -4.62 4.44
CA GLY A 259 -4.65 -6.00 4.05
C GLY A 259 -4.74 -6.24 2.54
N ILE A 260 -4.83 -5.17 1.73
CA ILE A 260 -4.92 -5.26 0.28
C ILE A 260 -3.55 -5.66 -0.29
N GLN A 261 -3.54 -6.65 -1.17
CA GLN A 261 -2.35 -7.13 -1.86
C GLN A 261 -2.33 -6.52 -3.26
N SER A 262 -1.39 -5.61 -3.51
CA SER A 262 -1.22 -5.05 -4.85
C SER A 262 -0.44 -6.00 -5.75
N ASP A 263 -0.81 -6.08 -7.03
CA ASP A 263 -0.08 -6.87 -8.01
C ASP A 263 1.39 -6.48 -8.13
N GLU A 264 1.70 -5.20 -7.94
CA GLU A 264 3.07 -4.70 -7.98
C GLU A 264 3.96 -5.27 -6.88
N LEU A 265 3.41 -5.47 -5.68
CA LEU A 265 4.17 -5.98 -4.53
C LEU A 265 4.13 -7.50 -4.45
N PHE A 266 3.01 -8.11 -4.84
CA PHE A 266 2.76 -9.53 -4.64
C PHE A 266 2.78 -10.34 -5.93
N GLY A 267 2.68 -9.71 -7.10
CA GLY A 267 2.57 -10.35 -8.42
C GLY A 267 1.12 -10.55 -8.86
N GLU A 268 0.89 -10.58 -10.17
CA GLU A 268 -0.43 -10.81 -10.75
C GLU A 268 -0.97 -12.18 -10.37
N ASN A 269 -2.23 -12.23 -9.99
CA ASN A 269 -2.92 -13.46 -9.58
C ASN A 269 -2.23 -14.23 -8.45
N SER A 270 -1.41 -13.57 -7.66
CA SER A 270 -0.76 -14.16 -6.51
C SER A 270 -1.68 -14.02 -5.30
N ASP A 271 -2.27 -15.13 -4.89
CA ASP A 271 -2.99 -15.25 -3.64
C ASP A 271 -2.07 -15.96 -2.65
N PHE A 272 -1.58 -15.21 -1.69
CA PHE A 272 -0.67 -15.70 -0.66
C PHE A 272 -1.39 -16.04 0.65
N ASP A 273 -2.71 -16.09 0.62
CA ASP A 273 -3.52 -16.39 1.80
C ASP A 273 -3.83 -17.86 1.99
#